data_f67ca48e16fe04f0f302aac4bbb4622e
#
_entry.id   f67ca48e16fe04f0f302aac4bbb4622e
#
_cell.length_a   1.000
_cell.length_b   1.000
_cell.length_c   1.000
_cell.angle_alpha   90.00
_cell.angle_beta   90.00
_cell.angle_gamma   90.00
#
_symmetry.space_group_name_H-M   'P 1'
#
loop_
_entity.id
_entity.type
_entity.pdbx_description
1 polymer ?
#
loop_
_entity_poly.entity_id
_entity_poly.type
_entity_poly.pdbx_seq_one_letter_code
_entity_poly.pdbx_strand_id
1 'polypeptide(L)'
;MRKKLYILIVFLSLMTNVFSQQKDGTYNFLNMTSSARVAALGGTILPVSSWGVDIQAAASNPSLINSAMNTSLSLSYVDYYQDISFGAIQFGKTFNKIGSFVASVQYGDYGDFYYSDETGVQENTMFSVSDYVINIGWGRHLSKQLSIGANLKIAGLQHENNTSFAIATDIAATYINNSNWVFSLVARNIGSELSNNYQSWRNELPFSMLLGASKRLEHLPLTFIFVYDNLQKWDLIYDDPLDLENNYDPMTGTLKEKSKIDVFADNFFRHMIVAGELNLGKNLVLRVGYNYGLRKNMISPTKKGAVGFSYGVGINVYKFTINYSRSEMHIHGSPNFITITTNLDSFKF
;
A
#
# COMPACT_ATOMS: atom_id res chain seq x y z
N MET A 1 9.11 30.25 -19.86
CA MET A 1 9.69 28.91 -19.97
C MET A 1 10.92 28.71 -19.05
N ARG A 2 11.92 29.59 -19.02
CA ARG A 2 13.13 29.44 -18.17
C ARG A 2 12.85 29.26 -16.67
N LYS A 3 11.95 30.04 -16.05
CA LYS A 3 11.63 29.90 -14.61
C LYS A 3 11.00 28.51 -14.26
N LYS A 4 10.21 27.93 -15.14
CA LYS A 4 9.62 26.58 -14.93
C LYS A 4 10.69 25.48 -15.04
N LEU A 5 11.72 25.69 -15.89
CA LEU A 5 12.85 24.77 -16.05
C LEU A 5 13.77 24.82 -14.81
N TYR A 6 14.00 25.99 -14.23
CA TYR A 6 14.77 26.12 -12.98
C TYR A 6 14.10 25.43 -11.79
N ILE A 7 12.77 25.55 -11.66
CA ILE A 7 12.00 24.85 -10.60
C ILE A 7 12.11 23.34 -10.79
N LEU A 8 12.05 22.84 -12.03
CA LEU A 8 12.20 21.41 -12.33
C LEU A 8 13.62 20.92 -12.01
N ILE A 9 14.66 21.69 -12.32
CA ILE A 9 16.06 21.34 -12.04
C ILE A 9 16.34 21.36 -10.54
N VAL A 10 15.83 22.34 -9.80
CA VAL A 10 15.93 22.40 -8.32
C VAL A 10 15.18 21.23 -7.70
N PHE A 11 14.02 20.88 -8.21
CA PHE A 11 13.26 19.70 -7.74
C PHE A 11 14.00 18.38 -8.03
N LEU A 12 14.65 18.25 -9.20
CA LEU A 12 15.47 17.10 -9.54
C LEU A 12 16.74 17.01 -8.67
N SER A 13 17.38 18.15 -8.36
CA SER A 13 18.59 18.17 -7.53
C SER A 13 18.33 17.89 -6.05
N LEU A 14 17.12 18.16 -5.55
CA LEU A 14 16.69 17.78 -4.21
C LEU A 14 16.43 16.26 -4.10
N MET A 15 16.15 15.59 -5.23
CA MET A 15 15.94 14.14 -5.26
C MET A 15 17.22 13.30 -5.18
N THR A 16 18.39 13.87 -5.45
CA THR A 16 19.66 13.11 -5.50
C THR A 16 20.23 12.70 -4.14
N ASN A 17 19.72 13.25 -3.04
CA ASN A 17 20.19 12.95 -1.68
C ASN A 17 19.28 11.98 -0.89
N VAL A 18 18.22 11.42 -1.52
CA VAL A 18 17.23 10.56 -0.83
C VAL A 18 17.55 9.07 -1.02
N PHE A 19 18.62 8.72 -1.74
CA PHE A 19 18.99 7.32 -1.97
C PHE A 19 19.84 6.79 -0.81
N SER A 20 19.26 6.68 0.39
CA SER A 20 19.75 5.81 1.43
C SER A 20 19.28 4.36 1.15
N GLN A 21 20.13 3.39 1.44
CA GLN A 21 19.71 1.98 1.35
C GLN A 21 18.60 1.78 2.37
N GLN A 22 17.42 1.45 1.89
CA GLN A 22 16.29 1.09 2.73
C GLN A 22 16.68 -0.13 3.58
N LYS A 23 17.08 0.10 4.82
CA LYS A 23 17.10 -0.95 5.82
C LYS A 23 15.66 -1.32 6.09
N ASP A 24 15.33 -2.61 6.05
CA ASP A 24 14.02 -3.12 6.43
C ASP A 24 13.68 -2.53 7.80
N GLY A 25 12.69 -1.65 7.80
CA GLY A 25 12.53 -0.69 8.87
C GLY A 25 11.31 -0.97 9.74
N THR A 26 11.42 -0.52 10.94
CA THR A 26 10.40 -0.50 12.00
C THR A 26 9.03 0.04 11.54
N TYR A 27 9.00 0.90 10.51
CA TYR A 27 7.81 1.59 10.01
C TYR A 27 7.16 0.94 8.77
N ASN A 28 7.41 -0.34 8.48
CA ASN A 28 6.82 -1.01 7.31
C ASN A 28 5.29 -1.05 7.32
N PHE A 29 4.66 -0.93 8.49
CA PHE A 29 3.20 -0.81 8.63
C PHE A 29 2.61 0.41 7.89
N LEU A 30 3.40 1.46 7.60
CA LEU A 30 3.00 2.59 6.76
C LEU A 30 2.66 2.20 5.31
N ASN A 31 3.17 1.06 4.83
CA ASN A 31 2.87 0.51 3.51
C ASN A 31 1.69 -0.46 3.52
N MET A 32 1.21 -0.86 4.71
CA MET A 32 0.09 -1.79 4.81
C MET A 32 -1.23 -1.09 4.48
N THR A 33 -2.07 -1.78 3.73
CA THR A 33 -3.43 -1.30 3.44
C THR A 33 -4.43 -1.93 4.39
N SER A 34 -5.40 -1.14 4.85
CA SER A 34 -6.59 -1.64 5.54
C SER A 34 -7.79 -1.79 4.60
N SER A 35 -7.67 -1.35 3.35
CA SER A 35 -8.73 -1.38 2.36
C SER A 35 -8.89 -2.76 1.72
N ALA A 36 -10.06 -3.38 1.86
CA ALA A 36 -10.38 -4.63 1.17
C ALA A 36 -10.30 -4.50 -0.35
N ARG A 37 -10.64 -3.34 -0.93
CA ARG A 37 -10.52 -3.11 -2.36
C ARG A 37 -9.08 -3.04 -2.81
N VAL A 38 -8.25 -2.28 -2.11
CA VAL A 38 -6.82 -2.16 -2.44
C VAL A 38 -6.13 -3.51 -2.29
N ALA A 39 -6.42 -4.26 -1.23
CA ALA A 39 -5.87 -5.58 -0.99
C ALA A 39 -6.23 -6.58 -2.10
N ALA A 40 -7.51 -6.59 -2.57
CA ALA A 40 -7.96 -7.44 -3.68
C ALA A 40 -7.22 -7.16 -5.00
N LEU A 41 -6.67 -5.97 -5.18
CA LEU A 41 -6.02 -5.51 -6.39
C LEU A 41 -4.49 -5.43 -6.26
N GLY A 42 -3.91 -6.23 -5.37
CA GLY A 42 -2.45 -6.37 -5.23
C GLY A 42 -1.81 -5.58 -4.09
N GLY A 43 -2.61 -4.83 -3.30
CA GLY A 43 -2.20 -4.29 -1.99
C GLY A 43 -1.44 -2.95 -2.00
N THR A 44 -1.29 -2.25 -3.13
CA THR A 44 -0.48 -1.02 -3.20
C THR A 44 -1.31 0.24 -3.43
N ILE A 45 -1.39 0.73 -4.66
CA ILE A 45 -2.18 1.92 -5.02
C ILE A 45 -3.24 1.58 -6.06
N LEU A 46 -4.25 2.43 -6.15
CA LEU A 46 -5.26 2.34 -7.19
C LEU A 46 -5.21 3.57 -8.10
N PRO A 47 -4.80 3.41 -9.36
CA PRO A 47 -4.99 4.44 -10.38
C PRO A 47 -6.39 4.29 -10.98
N VAL A 48 -7.45 4.42 -10.21
CA VAL A 48 -8.81 4.11 -10.68
C VAL A 48 -9.76 5.26 -10.39
N SER A 49 -10.45 5.69 -11.42
CA SER A 49 -11.51 6.70 -11.31
C SER A 49 -12.91 6.12 -11.20
N SER A 50 -13.06 4.79 -11.13
CA SER A 50 -14.35 4.15 -11.34
C SER A 50 -14.95 3.48 -10.10
N TRP A 51 -16.20 3.35 -10.16
CA TRP A 51 -17.16 2.62 -9.35
C TRP A 51 -17.13 2.87 -7.85
N GLY A 52 -17.97 3.80 -7.45
CA GLY A 52 -18.21 4.13 -6.05
C GLY A 52 -17.19 5.08 -5.46
N VAL A 53 -17.57 5.69 -4.38
CA VAL A 53 -16.72 6.53 -3.57
C VAL A 53 -15.87 5.59 -2.70
N ASP A 54 -14.64 5.34 -3.12
CA ASP A 54 -13.70 4.58 -2.30
C ASP A 54 -12.82 5.54 -1.49
N ILE A 55 -13.33 5.96 -0.36
CA ILE A 55 -12.61 6.83 0.57
C ILE A 55 -11.31 6.17 1.06
N GLN A 56 -11.24 4.84 1.07
CA GLN A 56 -10.06 4.11 1.54
C GLN A 56 -8.90 4.12 0.56
N ALA A 57 -9.19 4.21 -0.75
CA ALA A 57 -8.14 4.42 -1.75
C ALA A 57 -7.40 5.75 -1.54
N ALA A 58 -8.04 6.72 -0.87
CA ALA A 58 -7.47 8.02 -0.55
C ALA A 58 -6.20 7.92 0.33
N ALA A 59 -6.13 6.96 1.24
CA ALA A 59 -4.96 6.76 2.09
C ALA A 59 -3.73 6.31 1.28
N SER A 60 -3.92 5.54 0.20
CA SER A 60 -2.83 5.06 -0.65
C SER A 60 -2.53 5.98 -1.84
N ASN A 61 -3.50 6.77 -2.29
CA ASN A 61 -3.37 7.72 -3.40
C ASN A 61 -4.20 8.98 -3.14
N PRO A 62 -3.65 10.01 -2.50
CA PRO A 62 -4.40 11.21 -2.12
C PRO A 62 -4.92 12.02 -3.31
N SER A 63 -4.39 11.86 -4.52
CA SER A 63 -4.91 12.54 -5.71
C SER A 63 -6.30 12.05 -6.16
N LEU A 64 -6.78 10.93 -5.59
CA LEU A 64 -8.13 10.42 -5.80
C LEU A 64 -9.18 11.07 -4.87
N ILE A 65 -8.75 11.81 -3.85
CA ILE A 65 -9.65 12.51 -2.94
C ILE A 65 -10.42 13.57 -3.71
N ASN A 66 -11.74 13.47 -3.66
CA ASN A 66 -12.63 14.34 -4.43
C ASN A 66 -13.95 14.63 -3.68
N SER A 67 -14.79 15.49 -4.27
CA SER A 67 -16.03 15.94 -3.64
C SER A 67 -17.09 14.85 -3.46
N ALA A 68 -17.02 13.75 -4.19
CA ALA A 68 -17.95 12.62 -4.00
C ALA A 68 -17.71 11.89 -2.66
N MET A 69 -16.53 12.08 -2.05
CA MET A 69 -16.22 11.55 -0.71
C MET A 69 -16.78 12.39 0.44
N ASN A 70 -17.50 13.49 0.14
CA ASN A 70 -18.08 14.32 1.19
C ASN A 70 -19.03 13.51 2.06
N THR A 71 -18.90 13.65 3.39
CA THR A 71 -19.71 12.93 4.40
C THR A 71 -19.64 11.39 4.31
N SER A 72 -18.68 10.84 3.56
CA SER A 72 -18.45 9.42 3.53
C SER A 72 -17.72 8.96 4.78
N LEU A 73 -18.17 7.84 5.34
CA LEU A 73 -17.56 7.15 6.47
C LEU A 73 -17.19 5.74 6.05
N SER A 74 -16.01 5.27 6.41
CA SER A 74 -15.57 3.91 6.16
C SER A 74 -14.95 3.29 7.40
N LEU A 75 -15.27 2.02 7.62
CA LEU A 75 -14.70 1.17 8.66
C LEU A 75 -14.05 -0.03 8.00
N SER A 76 -12.86 -0.36 8.43
CA SER A 76 -12.11 -1.53 7.98
C SER A 76 -11.64 -2.37 9.14
N TYR A 77 -11.64 -3.67 8.91
CA TYR A 77 -11.01 -4.66 9.76
C TYR A 77 -10.21 -5.63 8.91
N VAL A 78 -9.01 -5.94 9.36
CA VAL A 78 -8.09 -6.90 8.74
C VAL A 78 -7.73 -7.95 9.77
N ASP A 79 -8.12 -9.17 9.49
CA ASP A 79 -7.67 -10.37 10.18
C ASP A 79 -6.43 -10.87 9.44
N TYR A 80 -5.23 -10.59 10.00
CA TYR A 80 -3.99 -10.80 9.27
C TYR A 80 -3.57 -12.27 9.31
N TYR A 81 -3.11 -12.75 10.40
CA TYR A 81 -2.97 -14.17 10.76
C TYR A 81 -2.51 -14.28 12.22
N GLN A 82 -2.77 -15.41 12.88
CA GLN A 82 -2.62 -15.58 14.32
C GLN A 82 -3.38 -14.47 15.06
N ASP A 83 -2.75 -13.82 16.03
CA ASP A 83 -3.36 -12.78 16.87
C ASP A 83 -3.15 -11.36 16.29
N ILE A 84 -2.62 -11.22 15.06
CA ILE A 84 -2.36 -9.92 14.44
C ILE A 84 -3.62 -9.42 13.73
N SER A 85 -4.05 -8.22 14.07
CA SER A 85 -5.20 -7.58 13.44
C SER A 85 -5.00 -6.07 13.25
N PHE A 86 -5.71 -5.49 12.26
CA PHE A 86 -5.69 -4.06 12.00
C PHE A 86 -7.10 -3.53 11.88
N GLY A 87 -7.33 -2.36 12.45
CA GLY A 87 -8.57 -1.60 12.31
C GLY A 87 -8.31 -0.24 11.68
N ALA A 88 -9.25 0.26 10.87
CA ALA A 88 -9.17 1.64 10.37
C ALA A 88 -10.55 2.29 10.29
N ILE A 89 -10.58 3.58 10.60
CA ILE A 89 -11.74 4.45 10.40
C ILE A 89 -11.33 5.63 9.52
N GLN A 90 -12.18 6.01 8.57
CA GLN A 90 -11.93 7.14 7.67
C GLN A 90 -13.19 7.96 7.48
N PHE A 91 -13.02 9.28 7.43
CA PHE A 91 -14.11 10.25 7.21
C PHE A 91 -13.70 11.30 6.18
N GLY A 92 -14.58 11.54 5.21
CA GLY A 92 -14.38 12.52 4.15
C GLY A 92 -15.20 13.80 4.34
N LYS A 93 -14.57 14.96 4.08
CA LYS A 93 -15.23 16.26 4.08
C LYS A 93 -14.72 17.15 2.96
N THR A 94 -15.65 17.78 2.24
CA THR A 94 -15.34 18.70 1.14
C THR A 94 -15.60 20.15 1.53
N PHE A 95 -14.66 21.03 1.18
CA PHE A 95 -14.76 22.46 1.33
C PHE A 95 -14.63 23.12 -0.05
N ASN A 96 -15.67 23.82 -0.48
CA ASN A 96 -15.83 24.32 -1.87
C ASN A 96 -14.66 25.15 -2.42
N LYS A 97 -13.91 25.85 -1.56
CA LYS A 97 -12.81 26.73 -1.99
C LYS A 97 -11.43 26.07 -1.89
N ILE A 98 -11.28 25.11 -0.99
CA ILE A 98 -9.97 24.54 -0.60
C ILE A 98 -9.76 23.18 -1.25
N GLY A 99 -10.80 22.38 -1.40
CA GLY A 99 -10.75 21.00 -1.89
C GLY A 99 -11.39 20.02 -0.93
N SER A 100 -11.14 18.74 -1.14
CA SER A 100 -11.67 17.65 -0.31
C SER A 100 -10.61 17.13 0.63
N PHE A 101 -11.02 16.73 1.82
CA PHE A 101 -10.16 16.16 2.86
C PHE A 101 -10.68 14.80 3.27
N VAL A 102 -9.75 13.91 3.64
CA VAL A 102 -10.04 12.63 4.29
C VAL A 102 -9.16 12.53 5.52
N ALA A 103 -9.78 12.41 6.69
CA ALA A 103 -9.10 12.07 7.92
C ALA A 103 -9.23 10.57 8.17
N SER A 104 -8.15 9.92 8.60
CA SER A 104 -8.16 8.50 8.95
C SER A 104 -7.28 8.20 10.15
N VAL A 105 -7.71 7.18 10.89
CA VAL A 105 -6.92 6.56 11.96
C VAL A 105 -6.85 5.07 11.65
N GLN A 106 -5.65 4.52 11.65
CA GLN A 106 -5.38 3.08 11.58
C GLN A 106 -4.68 2.66 12.86
N TYR A 107 -5.08 1.53 13.40
CA TYR A 107 -4.48 0.89 14.57
C TYR A 107 -4.16 -0.55 14.23
N GLY A 108 -2.96 -0.98 14.57
CA GLY A 108 -2.49 -2.35 14.45
C GLY A 108 -2.21 -2.94 15.81
N ASP A 109 -2.72 -4.14 16.03
CA ASP A 109 -2.48 -4.98 17.19
C ASP A 109 -1.74 -6.22 16.73
N TYR A 110 -0.58 -6.46 17.33
CA TYR A 110 0.27 -7.62 17.00
C TYR A 110 0.14 -8.74 18.02
N GLY A 111 -0.78 -8.58 19.01
CA GLY A 111 -0.98 -9.54 20.09
C GLY A 111 0.04 -9.42 21.22
N ASP A 112 0.00 -10.41 22.12
CA ASP A 112 0.83 -10.47 23.29
C ASP A 112 2.00 -11.43 23.11
N PHE A 113 3.19 -11.02 23.56
CA PHE A 113 4.42 -11.79 23.48
C PHE A 113 4.93 -12.11 24.89
N TYR A 114 5.43 -13.32 25.08
CA TYR A 114 6.11 -13.70 26.32
C TYR A 114 7.55 -13.21 26.32
N TYR A 115 8.02 -12.72 27.46
CA TYR A 115 9.44 -12.53 27.66
C TYR A 115 10.15 -13.88 27.65
N SER A 116 11.34 -13.89 27.10
CA SER A 116 12.25 -15.04 27.16
C SER A 116 13.59 -14.55 27.66
N ASP A 117 14.21 -15.31 28.56
CA ASP A 117 15.57 -15.06 29.00
C ASP A 117 16.61 -15.39 27.88
N GLU A 118 17.88 -15.12 28.16
CA GLU A 118 18.97 -15.39 27.21
C GLU A 118 19.13 -16.89 26.90
N THR A 119 18.54 -17.78 27.70
CA THR A 119 18.54 -19.24 27.50
C THR A 119 17.32 -19.73 26.73
N GLY A 120 16.39 -18.85 26.38
CA GLY A 120 15.15 -19.15 25.67
C GLY A 120 14.03 -19.69 26.56
N VAL A 121 14.17 -19.61 27.87
CA VAL A 121 13.11 -19.98 28.81
C VAL A 121 12.10 -18.85 28.87
N GLN A 122 10.82 -19.18 28.59
CA GLN A 122 9.72 -18.21 28.67
C GLN A 122 9.43 -17.84 30.12
N GLU A 123 9.28 -16.54 30.33
CA GLU A 123 8.79 -15.99 31.58
C GLU A 123 7.25 -15.88 31.57
N ASN A 124 6.62 -15.81 32.75
CA ASN A 124 5.17 -15.63 32.84
C ASN A 124 4.72 -14.17 32.65
N THR A 125 5.64 -13.28 32.28
CA THR A 125 5.36 -11.88 31.97
C THR A 125 5.14 -11.71 30.47
N MET A 126 4.13 -10.89 30.09
CA MET A 126 3.79 -10.60 28.71
C MET A 126 3.98 -9.12 28.40
N PHE A 127 4.25 -8.80 27.14
CA PHE A 127 4.21 -7.44 26.59
C PHE A 127 3.41 -7.42 25.29
N SER A 128 2.81 -6.29 24.98
CA SER A 128 2.07 -6.07 23.73
C SER A 128 2.87 -5.19 22.78
N VAL A 129 2.60 -5.38 21.49
CA VAL A 129 3.12 -4.55 20.40
C VAL A 129 1.95 -3.98 19.61
N SER A 130 1.97 -2.67 19.41
CA SER A 130 0.94 -1.98 18.62
C SER A 130 1.53 -0.83 17.81
N ASP A 131 0.88 -0.52 16.69
CA ASP A 131 1.15 0.67 15.92
C ASP A 131 -0.12 1.48 15.65
N TYR A 132 0.07 2.75 15.31
CA TYR A 132 -1.02 3.60 14.85
C TYR A 132 -0.55 4.61 13.83
N VAL A 133 -1.46 4.96 12.93
CA VAL A 133 -1.26 6.00 11.92
C VAL A 133 -2.46 6.93 11.93
N ILE A 134 -2.22 8.20 12.20
CA ILE A 134 -3.18 9.28 11.98
C ILE A 134 -2.82 9.93 10.66
N ASN A 135 -3.75 9.97 9.71
CA ASN A 135 -3.52 10.51 8.39
C ASN A 135 -4.58 11.57 8.05
N ILE A 136 -4.12 12.70 7.50
CA ILE A 136 -4.97 13.76 6.93
C ILE A 136 -4.59 13.90 5.48
N GLY A 137 -5.48 13.44 4.60
CA GLY A 137 -5.36 13.56 3.16
C GLY A 137 -6.09 14.78 2.62
N TRP A 138 -5.51 15.43 1.62
CA TRP A 138 -6.09 16.51 0.85
C TRP A 138 -6.00 16.20 -0.64
N GLY A 139 -7.07 16.48 -1.38
CA GLY A 139 -7.11 16.33 -2.83
C GLY A 139 -7.90 17.44 -3.51
N ARG A 140 -7.45 17.78 -4.73
CA ARG A 140 -8.06 18.81 -5.55
C ARG A 140 -7.91 18.52 -7.04
N HIS A 141 -9.00 18.69 -7.79
CA HIS A 141 -8.94 18.76 -9.24
C HIS A 141 -8.36 20.11 -9.70
N LEU A 142 -7.26 20.10 -10.43
CA LEU A 142 -6.70 21.29 -11.08
C LEU A 142 -7.36 21.55 -12.43
N SER A 143 -7.78 20.48 -13.11
CA SER A 143 -8.55 20.53 -14.36
C SER A 143 -9.50 19.33 -14.43
N LYS A 144 -10.26 19.19 -15.53
CA LYS A 144 -11.11 18.03 -15.78
C LYS A 144 -10.29 16.71 -15.90
N GLN A 145 -9.02 16.84 -16.23
CA GLN A 145 -8.12 15.70 -16.50
C GLN A 145 -7.07 15.48 -15.41
N LEU A 146 -6.73 16.51 -14.63
CA LEU A 146 -5.63 16.45 -13.68
C LEU A 146 -6.11 16.71 -12.26
N SER A 147 -5.82 15.79 -11.38
CA SER A 147 -5.98 15.92 -9.93
C SER A 147 -4.64 15.75 -9.21
N ILE A 148 -4.49 16.46 -8.10
CA ILE A 148 -3.34 16.35 -7.20
C ILE A 148 -3.81 16.12 -5.78
N GLY A 149 -2.95 15.57 -4.96
CA GLY A 149 -3.22 15.38 -3.55
C GLY A 149 -1.97 15.17 -2.73
N ALA A 150 -2.15 15.32 -1.43
CA ALA A 150 -1.12 15.08 -0.44
C ALA A 150 -1.74 14.47 0.83
N ASN A 151 -1.00 13.60 1.49
CA ASN A 151 -1.29 13.08 2.82
C ASN A 151 -0.25 13.62 3.81
N LEU A 152 -0.68 13.90 5.02
CA LEU A 152 0.17 14.11 6.17
C LEU A 152 -0.11 12.99 7.18
N LYS A 153 0.93 12.23 7.53
CA LYS A 153 0.84 11.07 8.40
C LYS A 153 1.64 11.31 9.68
N ILE A 154 1.06 10.98 10.81
CA ILE A 154 1.74 10.86 12.10
C ILE A 154 1.65 9.38 12.46
N ALA A 155 2.80 8.74 12.61
CA ALA A 155 2.91 7.33 12.93
C ALA A 155 3.53 7.14 14.30
N GLY A 156 3.01 6.21 15.06
CA GLY A 156 3.58 5.80 16.32
C GLY A 156 3.65 4.29 16.42
N LEU A 157 4.68 3.82 17.09
CA LEU A 157 4.90 2.43 17.43
C LEU A 157 5.12 2.32 18.93
N GLN A 158 4.45 1.36 19.53
CA GLN A 158 4.70 0.96 20.92
C GLN A 158 5.14 -0.50 20.93
N HIS A 159 6.29 -0.75 21.48
CA HIS A 159 6.86 -2.08 21.65
C HIS A 159 7.33 -2.21 23.09
N GLU A 160 6.62 -2.99 23.89
CA GLU A 160 6.87 -3.11 25.33
C GLU A 160 6.75 -1.73 26.03
N ASN A 161 7.81 -1.28 26.69
CA ASN A 161 7.94 0.04 27.34
C ASN A 161 8.53 1.11 26.40
N ASN A 162 8.81 0.75 25.16
CA ASN A 162 9.47 1.63 24.19
C ASN A 162 8.47 2.23 23.21
N THR A 163 8.68 3.49 22.91
CA THR A 163 7.84 4.21 21.94
C THR A 163 8.69 4.88 20.89
N SER A 164 8.15 4.94 19.67
CA SER A 164 8.77 5.65 18.57
C SER A 164 7.70 6.43 17.79
N PHE A 165 8.06 7.63 17.31
CA PHE A 165 7.18 8.51 16.55
C PHE A 165 7.84 8.98 15.26
N ALA A 166 7.06 9.01 14.19
CA ALA A 166 7.49 9.50 12.90
C ALA A 166 6.44 10.42 12.26
N ILE A 167 6.91 11.29 11.38
CA ILE A 167 6.07 12.10 10.50
C ILE A 167 6.42 11.79 9.06
N ALA A 168 5.40 11.62 8.23
CA ALA A 168 5.55 11.32 6.81
C ALA A 168 4.55 12.10 5.97
N THR A 169 4.88 12.31 4.71
CA THR A 169 4.02 12.95 3.72
C THR A 169 3.99 12.10 2.46
N ASP A 170 2.81 11.94 1.86
CA ASP A 170 2.67 11.42 0.51
C ASP A 170 2.27 12.55 -0.44
N ILE A 171 2.73 12.45 -1.68
CA ILE A 171 2.36 13.37 -2.76
C ILE A 171 1.93 12.54 -3.96
N ALA A 172 0.81 12.93 -4.57
CA ALA A 172 0.27 12.20 -5.71
C ALA A 172 -0.30 13.12 -6.78
N ALA A 173 -0.25 12.65 -8.02
CA ALA A 173 -0.93 13.24 -9.16
C ALA A 173 -1.61 12.15 -9.98
N THR A 174 -2.83 12.40 -10.42
CA THR A 174 -3.59 11.51 -11.30
C THR A 174 -4.06 12.28 -12.54
N TYR A 175 -3.78 11.71 -13.70
CA TYR A 175 -4.20 12.22 -15.00
C TYR A 175 -5.18 11.26 -15.66
N ILE A 176 -6.33 11.78 -16.09
CA ILE A 176 -7.39 11.02 -16.77
C ILE A 176 -7.46 11.50 -18.23
N ASN A 177 -7.21 10.60 -19.16
CA ASN A 177 -7.30 10.88 -20.59
C ASN A 177 -8.76 10.72 -21.08
N ASN A 178 -9.09 11.39 -22.19
CA ASN A 178 -10.39 11.29 -22.87
C ASN A 178 -10.75 9.86 -23.32
N SER A 179 -9.77 8.98 -23.47
CA SER A 179 -9.97 7.56 -23.82
C SER A 179 -10.10 6.64 -22.61
N ASN A 180 -10.48 7.15 -21.44
CA ASN A 180 -10.66 6.39 -20.20
C ASN A 180 -9.39 5.70 -19.67
N TRP A 181 -8.21 6.18 -20.06
CA TRP A 181 -6.96 5.85 -19.38
C TRP A 181 -6.80 6.74 -18.15
N VAL A 182 -6.39 6.14 -17.07
CA VAL A 182 -6.02 6.84 -15.82
C VAL A 182 -4.57 6.51 -15.50
N PHE A 183 -3.76 7.54 -15.29
CA PHE A 183 -2.37 7.41 -14.89
C PHE A 183 -2.18 8.09 -13.55
N SER A 184 -1.52 7.43 -12.60
CA SER A 184 -1.22 7.99 -11.29
C SER A 184 0.26 7.84 -10.98
N LEU A 185 0.86 8.91 -10.45
CA LEU A 185 2.20 8.89 -9.87
C LEU A 185 2.07 9.25 -8.40
N VAL A 186 2.65 8.41 -7.54
CA VAL A 186 2.59 8.58 -6.09
C VAL A 186 3.99 8.43 -5.51
N ALA A 187 4.39 9.37 -4.68
CA ALA A 187 5.55 9.25 -3.80
C ALA A 187 5.04 9.17 -2.35
N ARG A 188 5.37 8.10 -1.65
CA ARG A 188 4.86 7.79 -0.30
C ARG A 188 5.94 7.84 0.74
N ASN A 189 5.52 8.16 1.96
CA ASN A 189 6.32 8.08 3.18
C ASN A 189 7.60 8.94 3.11
N ILE A 190 7.50 10.12 2.51
CA ILE A 190 8.56 11.13 2.54
C ILE A 190 8.58 11.73 3.93
N GLY A 191 9.59 11.40 4.75
CA GLY A 191 9.60 11.86 6.13
C GLY A 191 10.74 11.29 6.95
N SER A 192 10.61 11.37 8.25
CA SER A 192 11.64 10.95 9.20
C SER A 192 11.02 10.54 10.53
N GLU A 193 11.70 9.64 11.22
CA GLU A 193 11.46 9.38 12.63
C GLU A 193 11.83 10.64 13.44
N LEU A 194 10.96 11.05 14.33
CA LEU A 194 11.15 12.23 15.19
C LEU A 194 11.83 11.87 16.50
N SER A 195 11.37 10.78 17.13
CA SER A 195 11.89 10.29 18.40
C SER A 195 11.74 8.77 18.49
N ASN A 196 12.72 8.14 19.13
CA ASN A 196 12.62 6.80 19.68
C ASN A 196 13.35 6.77 21.02
N ASN A 197 12.94 5.90 21.92
CA ASN A 197 13.54 5.78 23.25
C ASN A 197 14.31 4.46 23.46
N TYR A 198 14.50 3.67 22.42
CA TYR A 198 15.12 2.32 22.51
C TYR A 198 16.36 2.14 21.64
N GLN A 199 16.68 3.09 20.76
CA GLN A 199 17.85 3.00 19.87
C GLN A 199 18.61 4.32 19.82
N SER A 200 19.91 4.24 19.62
CA SER A 200 20.79 5.41 19.43
C SER A 200 20.80 5.95 17.99
N TRP A 201 20.22 5.23 17.05
CA TRP A 201 20.09 5.66 15.64
C TRP A 201 18.62 5.80 15.25
N ARG A 202 18.36 6.63 14.24
CA ARG A 202 17.02 6.81 13.67
C ARG A 202 16.70 5.72 12.68
N ASN A 203 15.45 5.24 12.72
CA ASN A 203 14.92 4.35 11.70
C ASN A 203 14.52 5.15 10.45
N GLU A 204 14.79 4.58 9.30
CA GLU A 204 14.33 5.14 8.02
C GLU A 204 12.87 4.76 7.78
N LEU A 205 12.11 5.68 7.18
CA LEU A 205 10.75 5.42 6.75
C LEU A 205 10.77 4.67 5.41
N PRO A 206 9.77 3.81 5.15
CA PRO A 206 9.69 3.03 3.92
C PRO A 206 9.24 3.90 2.74
N PHE A 207 10.13 4.79 2.28
CA PHE A 207 9.90 5.62 1.11
C PHE A 207 9.68 4.77 -0.13
N SER A 208 8.64 5.07 -0.90
CA SER A 208 8.37 4.40 -2.18
C SER A 208 7.77 5.33 -3.22
N MET A 209 8.16 5.13 -4.48
CA MET A 209 7.56 5.77 -5.64
C MET A 209 6.86 4.75 -6.51
N LEU A 210 5.64 5.05 -6.91
CA LEU A 210 4.78 4.15 -7.66
C LEU A 210 4.19 4.85 -8.88
N LEU A 211 4.16 4.13 -9.99
CA LEU A 211 3.43 4.53 -11.20
C LEU A 211 2.30 3.54 -11.42
N GLY A 212 1.09 4.05 -11.57
CA GLY A 212 -0.08 3.25 -11.86
C GLY A 212 -0.74 3.65 -13.16
N ALA A 213 -1.29 2.68 -13.87
CA ALA A 213 -2.13 2.89 -15.04
C ALA A 213 -3.38 2.01 -14.95
N SER A 214 -4.53 2.54 -15.35
CA SER A 214 -5.73 1.73 -15.52
C SER A 214 -6.48 2.08 -16.78
N LYS A 215 -7.19 1.09 -17.32
CA LYS A 215 -8.03 1.23 -18.49
C LYS A 215 -9.37 0.53 -18.28
N ARG A 216 -10.45 1.29 -18.30
CA ARG A 216 -11.79 0.73 -18.36
C ARG A 216 -12.14 0.46 -19.82
N LEU A 217 -12.57 -0.76 -20.12
CA LEU A 217 -13.04 -1.13 -21.45
C LEU A 217 -14.41 -0.52 -21.74
N GLU A 218 -14.63 -0.10 -22.98
CA GLU A 218 -15.87 0.59 -23.37
C GLU A 218 -17.05 -0.37 -23.50
N HIS A 219 -16.80 -1.60 -23.97
CA HIS A 219 -17.85 -2.59 -24.26
C HIS A 219 -17.93 -3.71 -23.23
N LEU A 220 -17.01 -3.76 -22.26
CA LEU A 220 -17.00 -4.73 -21.18
C LEU A 220 -16.91 -4.00 -19.84
N PRO A 221 -17.66 -4.46 -18.82
CA PRO A 221 -17.61 -3.87 -17.50
C PRO A 221 -16.32 -4.25 -16.74
N LEU A 222 -15.19 -4.27 -17.44
CA LEU A 222 -13.88 -4.69 -16.97
C LEU A 222 -12.91 -3.52 -16.97
N THR A 223 -12.20 -3.34 -15.86
CA THR A 223 -11.10 -2.39 -15.72
C THR A 223 -9.81 -3.16 -15.50
N PHE A 224 -8.82 -2.97 -16.35
CA PHE A 224 -7.45 -3.44 -16.14
C PHE A 224 -6.66 -2.43 -15.35
N ILE A 225 -5.80 -2.91 -14.47
CA ILE A 225 -4.97 -2.09 -13.58
C ILE A 225 -3.55 -2.64 -13.65
N PHE A 226 -2.60 -1.73 -13.83
CA PHE A 226 -1.16 -2.01 -13.84
C PHE A 226 -0.51 -1.05 -12.85
N VAL A 227 0.32 -1.58 -11.96
CA VAL A 227 1.12 -0.77 -11.05
C VAL A 227 2.56 -1.21 -11.20
N TYR A 228 3.45 -0.24 -11.28
CA TYR A 228 4.89 -0.40 -11.23
C TYR A 228 5.35 0.23 -9.91
N ASP A 229 5.75 -0.61 -8.99
CA ASP A 229 6.11 -0.26 -7.61
C ASP A 229 7.62 -0.09 -7.46
N ASN A 230 8.04 0.59 -6.39
CA ASN A 230 9.45 0.76 -6.03
C ASN A 230 10.33 1.39 -7.13
N LEU A 231 9.83 2.42 -7.84
CA LEU A 231 10.57 3.15 -8.88
C LEU A 231 11.94 3.68 -8.41
N GLN A 232 12.11 3.91 -7.11
CA GLN A 232 13.34 4.43 -6.52
C GLN A 232 14.47 3.40 -6.40
N LYS A 233 14.16 2.10 -6.47
CA LYS A 233 15.13 1.03 -6.31
C LYS A 233 14.94 0.00 -7.42
N TRP A 234 15.92 -0.11 -8.33
CA TRP A 234 15.84 -1.05 -9.43
C TRP A 234 16.05 -2.50 -8.99
N ASP A 235 17.05 -2.74 -8.14
CA ASP A 235 17.40 -4.10 -7.74
C ASP A 235 16.56 -4.54 -6.54
N LEU A 236 15.59 -5.42 -6.81
CA LEU A 236 14.71 -6.04 -5.81
C LEU A 236 15.03 -7.54 -5.62
N ILE A 237 16.08 -8.05 -6.27
CA ILE A 237 16.48 -9.43 -6.09
C ILE A 237 17.24 -9.54 -4.77
N TYR A 238 16.75 -10.43 -3.92
CA TYR A 238 17.48 -10.87 -2.74
C TYR A 238 18.04 -12.26 -3.04
N ASP A 239 19.36 -12.38 -3.05
CA ASP A 239 20.06 -13.66 -3.14
C ASP A 239 20.33 -14.15 -1.73
N ASP A 240 19.61 -15.19 -1.31
CA ASP A 240 19.83 -15.83 0.00
C ASP A 240 21.19 -16.56 -0.01
N PRO A 241 22.14 -16.13 0.82
CA PRO A 241 23.45 -16.79 0.90
C PRO A 241 23.37 -18.25 1.37
N LEU A 242 22.27 -18.63 2.02
CA LEU A 242 22.04 -19.98 2.54
C LEU A 242 21.37 -20.91 1.52
N ASP A 243 20.88 -20.38 0.40
CA ASP A 243 20.28 -21.17 -0.68
C ASP A 243 21.37 -21.74 -1.59
N LEU A 244 22.10 -22.75 -1.07
CA LEU A 244 23.19 -23.40 -1.78
C LEU A 244 22.71 -24.15 -3.02
N GLU A 245 21.51 -24.70 -3.00
CA GLU A 245 20.95 -25.52 -4.09
C GLU A 245 20.67 -24.68 -5.35
N ASN A 246 20.20 -23.47 -5.19
CA ASN A 246 19.92 -22.57 -6.30
C ASN A 246 21.10 -21.70 -6.70
N ASN A 247 21.99 -21.37 -5.76
CA ASN A 247 23.11 -20.46 -6.00
C ASN A 247 24.38 -21.16 -6.46
N TYR A 248 24.55 -22.46 -6.20
CA TYR A 248 25.78 -23.22 -6.58
C TYR A 248 25.48 -24.30 -7.60
N ASP A 249 26.43 -24.52 -8.49
CA ASP A 249 26.44 -25.69 -9.38
C ASP A 249 26.88 -26.93 -8.56
N PRO A 250 26.03 -27.95 -8.47
CA PRO A 250 26.35 -29.15 -7.67
C PRO A 250 27.55 -29.96 -8.20
N MET A 251 27.94 -29.77 -9.48
CA MET A 251 29.09 -30.47 -10.06
C MET A 251 30.41 -29.73 -9.86
N THR A 252 30.38 -28.40 -9.92
CA THR A 252 31.60 -27.59 -9.88
C THR A 252 31.81 -26.88 -8.54
N GLY A 253 30.76 -26.80 -7.69
CA GLY A 253 30.79 -26.06 -6.42
C GLY A 253 30.94 -24.54 -6.61
N THR A 254 30.82 -24.03 -7.84
CA THR A 254 30.93 -22.62 -8.16
C THR A 254 29.55 -21.93 -8.18
N LEU A 255 29.51 -20.61 -7.94
CA LEU A 255 28.27 -19.84 -8.07
C LEU A 255 27.72 -19.95 -9.50
N LYS A 256 26.45 -20.27 -9.63
CA LYS A 256 25.75 -20.25 -10.91
C LYS A 256 25.67 -18.82 -11.42
N GLU A 257 26.29 -18.55 -12.56
CA GLU A 257 26.11 -17.26 -13.22
C GLU A 257 24.69 -17.16 -13.81
N LYS A 258 23.89 -16.25 -13.28
CA LYS A 258 22.57 -15.92 -13.85
C LYS A 258 22.78 -15.10 -15.13
N SER A 259 22.05 -15.40 -16.19
CA SER A 259 22.06 -14.57 -17.40
C SER A 259 21.64 -13.14 -17.07
N LYS A 260 22.36 -12.14 -17.61
CA LYS A 260 22.00 -10.71 -17.44
C LYS A 260 20.57 -10.38 -17.88
N ILE A 261 20.07 -11.10 -18.88
CA ILE A 261 18.69 -10.95 -19.38
C ILE A 261 17.70 -11.49 -18.35
N ASP A 262 17.99 -12.62 -17.73
CA ASP A 262 17.10 -13.23 -16.71
C ASP A 262 17.05 -12.35 -15.45
N VAL A 263 18.19 -11.81 -15.01
CA VAL A 263 18.27 -10.87 -13.89
C VAL A 263 17.48 -9.59 -14.20
N PHE A 264 17.64 -9.04 -15.41
CA PHE A 264 16.88 -7.85 -15.84
C PHE A 264 15.37 -8.14 -15.86
N ALA A 265 14.97 -9.25 -16.47
CA ALA A 265 13.56 -9.62 -16.57
C ALA A 265 12.94 -9.90 -15.20
N ASP A 266 13.64 -10.62 -14.30
CA ASP A 266 13.14 -10.90 -12.95
C ASP A 266 12.98 -9.59 -12.15
N ASN A 267 13.97 -8.68 -12.18
CA ASN A 267 13.85 -7.37 -11.56
C ASN A 267 12.68 -6.57 -12.13
N PHE A 268 12.55 -6.48 -13.46
CA PHE A 268 11.45 -5.77 -14.11
C PHE A 268 10.08 -6.27 -13.63
N PHE A 269 9.88 -7.59 -13.62
CA PHE A 269 8.59 -8.17 -13.19
C PHE A 269 8.36 -8.04 -11.68
N ARG A 270 9.40 -7.98 -10.83
CA ARG A 270 9.25 -7.78 -9.38
C ARG A 270 8.58 -6.44 -9.02
N HIS A 271 8.71 -5.46 -9.88
CA HIS A 271 8.00 -4.18 -9.74
C HIS A 271 6.55 -4.23 -10.18
N MET A 272 6.12 -5.28 -10.91
CA MET A 272 4.82 -5.30 -11.56
C MET A 272 3.72 -5.91 -10.68
N ILE A 273 2.61 -5.19 -10.60
CA ILE A 273 1.34 -5.66 -10.07
C ILE A 273 0.31 -5.51 -11.19
N VAL A 274 -0.42 -6.59 -11.47
CA VAL A 274 -1.48 -6.62 -12.48
C VAL A 274 -2.78 -6.99 -11.80
N ALA A 275 -3.84 -6.24 -12.06
CA ALA A 275 -5.14 -6.51 -11.48
C ALA A 275 -6.30 -6.24 -12.45
N GLY A 276 -7.45 -6.81 -12.12
CA GLY A 276 -8.68 -6.62 -12.85
C GLY A 276 -9.87 -6.42 -11.92
N GLU A 277 -10.75 -5.48 -12.30
CA GLU A 277 -12.02 -5.22 -11.60
C GLU A 277 -13.17 -5.40 -12.59
N LEU A 278 -14.04 -6.36 -12.33
CA LEU A 278 -15.21 -6.70 -13.13
C LEU A 278 -16.49 -6.24 -12.43
N ASN A 279 -17.20 -5.28 -13.04
CA ASN A 279 -18.44 -4.73 -12.50
C ASN A 279 -19.66 -5.49 -13.04
N LEU A 280 -20.28 -6.31 -12.22
CA LEU A 280 -21.47 -7.09 -12.58
C LEU A 280 -22.75 -6.31 -12.20
N GLY A 281 -23.20 -5.49 -13.12
CA GLY A 281 -24.35 -4.60 -12.89
C GLY A 281 -24.01 -3.43 -11.96
N LYS A 282 -24.96 -3.03 -11.11
CA LYS A 282 -24.81 -1.87 -10.21
C LYS A 282 -24.37 -2.22 -8.79
N ASN A 283 -24.50 -3.50 -8.42
CA ASN A 283 -24.43 -3.92 -7.02
C ASN A 283 -23.29 -4.89 -6.72
N LEU A 284 -22.68 -5.53 -7.71
CA LEU A 284 -21.65 -6.55 -7.50
C LEU A 284 -20.39 -6.23 -8.29
N VAL A 285 -19.25 -6.34 -7.63
CA VAL A 285 -17.93 -6.18 -8.24
C VAL A 285 -17.04 -7.35 -7.84
N LEU A 286 -16.41 -7.97 -8.82
CA LEU A 286 -15.38 -8.98 -8.60
C LEU A 286 -14.01 -8.38 -8.89
N ARG A 287 -13.02 -8.76 -8.10
CA ARG A 287 -11.64 -8.26 -8.20
C ARG A 287 -10.65 -9.40 -8.10
N VAL A 288 -9.59 -9.28 -8.87
CA VAL A 288 -8.44 -10.18 -8.80
C VAL A 288 -7.17 -9.36 -9.02
N GLY A 289 -6.13 -9.67 -8.27
CA GLY A 289 -4.81 -9.06 -8.37
C GLY A 289 -3.71 -10.09 -8.33
N TYR A 290 -2.58 -9.76 -8.92
CA TYR A 290 -1.36 -10.55 -8.89
C TYR A 290 -0.16 -9.64 -8.70
N ASN A 291 0.59 -9.86 -7.62
CA ASN A 291 1.81 -9.15 -7.26
C ASN A 291 2.99 -10.10 -7.42
N TYR A 292 3.76 -9.92 -8.51
CA TYR A 292 4.90 -10.78 -8.80
C TYR A 292 6.05 -10.60 -7.80
N GLY A 293 6.29 -9.37 -7.33
CA GLY A 293 7.30 -9.09 -6.32
C GLY A 293 7.01 -9.81 -5.00
N LEU A 294 5.77 -9.72 -4.51
CA LEU A 294 5.33 -10.43 -3.32
C LEU A 294 5.51 -11.95 -3.48
N ARG A 295 5.13 -12.50 -4.65
CA ARG A 295 5.32 -13.92 -4.94
C ARG A 295 6.78 -14.33 -4.80
N LYS A 296 7.69 -13.56 -5.39
CA LYS A 296 9.13 -13.90 -5.38
C LYS A 296 9.76 -13.76 -4.01
N ASN A 297 9.28 -12.82 -3.19
CA ASN A 297 9.83 -12.58 -1.87
C ASN A 297 9.29 -13.56 -0.79
N MET A 298 8.07 -14.08 -0.98
CA MET A 298 7.36 -14.86 0.05
C MET A 298 7.13 -16.33 -0.31
N ILE A 299 7.58 -16.76 -1.50
CA ILE A 299 7.46 -18.16 -1.90
C ILE A 299 8.53 -19.01 -1.21
N SER A 300 8.10 -20.15 -0.65
CA SER A 300 9.04 -21.15 -0.16
C SER A 300 9.47 -22.11 -1.29
N PRO A 301 10.74 -22.52 -1.36
CA PRO A 301 11.22 -23.52 -2.33
C PRO A 301 10.44 -24.84 -2.27
N THR A 302 10.03 -25.25 -1.07
CA THR A 302 9.33 -26.52 -0.83
C THR A 302 7.83 -26.46 -1.09
N LYS A 303 7.20 -25.25 -1.05
CA LYS A 303 5.75 -25.12 -1.14
C LYS A 303 5.38 -23.84 -1.89
N LYS A 304 4.98 -23.99 -3.15
CA LYS A 304 4.75 -22.84 -4.05
C LYS A 304 3.44 -22.09 -3.83
N GLY A 305 2.39 -22.71 -3.32
CA GLY A 305 1.11 -22.08 -2.99
C GLY A 305 0.58 -21.05 -4.00
N ALA A 306 -0.45 -20.30 -3.62
CA ALA A 306 -1.04 -19.20 -4.40
C ALA A 306 -0.46 -17.81 -4.05
N VAL A 307 0.70 -17.77 -3.39
CA VAL A 307 1.35 -16.52 -2.95
C VAL A 307 1.44 -15.50 -4.11
N GLY A 308 1.11 -14.26 -3.80
CA GLY A 308 1.07 -13.15 -4.75
C GLY A 308 -0.29 -12.93 -5.41
N PHE A 309 -1.23 -13.88 -5.31
CA PHE A 309 -2.60 -13.67 -5.75
C PHE A 309 -3.43 -13.01 -4.66
N SER A 310 -4.36 -12.16 -5.09
CA SER A 310 -5.38 -11.55 -4.25
C SER A 310 -6.71 -11.56 -5.00
N TYR A 311 -7.81 -11.68 -4.27
CA TYR A 311 -9.16 -11.66 -4.84
C TYR A 311 -10.15 -11.05 -3.85
N GLY A 312 -11.23 -10.53 -4.37
CA GLY A 312 -12.23 -9.91 -3.53
C GLY A 312 -13.56 -9.66 -4.23
N VAL A 313 -14.53 -9.36 -3.42
CA VAL A 313 -15.90 -9.04 -3.85
C VAL A 313 -16.34 -7.73 -3.18
N GLY A 314 -17.05 -6.91 -3.94
CA GLY A 314 -17.72 -5.71 -3.44
C GLY A 314 -19.21 -5.79 -3.72
N ILE A 315 -20.02 -5.48 -2.73
CA ILE A 315 -21.48 -5.52 -2.82
C ILE A 315 -22.05 -4.19 -2.32
N ASN A 316 -22.94 -3.59 -3.13
CA ASN A 316 -23.74 -2.44 -2.70
C ASN A 316 -25.11 -2.93 -2.21
N VAL A 317 -25.35 -2.70 -0.93
CA VAL A 317 -26.63 -3.06 -0.28
C VAL A 317 -27.23 -1.80 0.34
N TYR A 318 -28.32 -1.33 -0.24
CA TYR A 318 -29.04 -0.13 0.21
C TYR A 318 -28.12 1.12 0.26
N LYS A 319 -27.72 1.57 1.44
CA LYS A 319 -26.86 2.73 1.69
C LYS A 319 -25.42 2.36 2.02
N PHE A 320 -25.10 1.07 1.99
CA PHE A 320 -23.79 0.55 2.35
C PHE A 320 -23.09 -0.10 1.17
N THR A 321 -21.79 0.10 1.09
CA THR A 321 -20.89 -0.67 0.25
C THR A 321 -20.06 -1.58 1.15
N ILE A 322 -20.16 -2.89 0.96
CA ILE A 322 -19.40 -3.89 1.71
C ILE A 322 -18.38 -4.50 0.76
N ASN A 323 -17.14 -4.49 1.13
CA ASN A 323 -16.06 -5.14 0.40
C ASN A 323 -15.42 -6.21 1.29
N TYR A 324 -15.18 -7.36 0.71
CA TYR A 324 -14.38 -8.44 1.28
C TYR A 324 -13.25 -8.78 0.34
N SER A 325 -12.08 -9.08 0.88
CA SER A 325 -10.98 -9.63 0.09
C SER A 325 -10.09 -10.54 0.92
N ARG A 326 -9.37 -11.37 0.20
CA ARG A 326 -8.32 -12.23 0.72
C ARG A 326 -7.07 -12.06 -0.15
N SER A 327 -5.93 -11.95 0.50
CA SER A 327 -4.63 -11.83 -0.17
C SER A 327 -3.74 -12.99 0.27
N GLU A 328 -3.28 -13.77 -0.69
CA GLU A 328 -2.36 -14.89 -0.45
C GLU A 328 -0.94 -14.35 -0.30
N MET A 329 -0.61 -13.86 0.91
CA MET A 329 0.69 -13.22 1.18
C MET A 329 1.78 -14.21 1.51
N HIS A 330 1.47 -15.23 2.29
CA HIS A 330 2.43 -16.24 2.72
C HIS A 330 1.76 -17.60 2.80
N ILE A 331 2.54 -18.69 2.68
CA ILE A 331 2.01 -20.05 2.78
C ILE A 331 1.37 -20.40 4.13
N HIS A 332 1.74 -19.69 5.18
CA HIS A 332 1.22 -19.87 6.54
C HIS A 332 0.15 -18.85 6.94
N GLY A 333 -0.05 -17.78 6.15
CA GLY A 333 -1.01 -16.75 6.48
C GLY A 333 -1.52 -15.99 5.27
N SER A 334 -2.83 -15.90 5.16
CA SER A 334 -3.55 -15.18 4.10
C SER A 334 -4.55 -14.24 4.74
N PRO A 335 -4.21 -12.96 4.86
CA PRO A 335 -5.08 -11.99 5.53
C PRO A 335 -6.43 -11.83 4.83
N ASN A 336 -7.45 -11.67 5.66
CA ASN A 336 -8.80 -11.35 5.26
C ASN A 336 -9.10 -9.88 5.57
N PHE A 337 -9.68 -9.17 4.62
CA PHE A 337 -10.00 -7.76 4.73
C PHE A 337 -11.51 -7.58 4.60
N ILE A 338 -12.10 -6.83 5.52
CA ILE A 338 -13.50 -6.42 5.46
C ILE A 338 -13.55 -4.91 5.55
N THR A 339 -14.33 -4.30 4.65
CA THR A 339 -14.54 -2.86 4.60
C THR A 339 -16.00 -2.55 4.42
N ILE A 340 -16.53 -1.67 5.25
CA ILE A 340 -17.90 -1.16 5.15
C ILE A 340 -17.82 0.35 4.96
N THR A 341 -18.42 0.85 3.89
CA THR A 341 -18.46 2.29 3.56
C THR A 341 -19.91 2.73 3.42
N THR A 342 -20.20 3.91 3.94
CA THR A 342 -21.51 4.57 3.79
C THR A 342 -21.33 6.07 3.59
N ASN A 343 -22.35 6.74 3.05
CA ASN A 343 -22.44 8.20 3.01
C ASN A 343 -23.48 8.66 4.02
N LEU A 344 -23.06 9.49 4.98
CA LEU A 344 -23.93 9.94 6.07
C LEU A 344 -25.06 10.87 5.60
N ASP A 345 -24.88 11.60 4.48
CA ASP A 345 -25.95 12.43 3.91
C ASP A 345 -27.13 11.60 3.40
N SER A 346 -26.90 10.31 3.09
CA SER A 346 -27.97 9.41 2.68
C SER A 346 -28.99 9.10 3.80
N PHE A 347 -28.66 9.40 5.07
CA PHE A 347 -29.51 9.15 6.23
C PHE A 347 -30.20 10.41 6.75
N LYS A 348 -29.93 11.57 6.13
CA LYS A 348 -30.67 12.78 6.43
C LYS A 348 -32.10 12.63 5.89
N PHE A 349 -33.06 12.85 6.75
CA PHE A 349 -34.49 12.92 6.44
C PHE A 349 -34.86 14.31 5.96
#